data_67b51e8d4630b5a5fd82a6bc61836a3a
#
_entry.id   67b51e8d4630b5a5fd82a6bc61836a3a
#
_cell.length_a   1.000
_cell.length_b   1.000
_cell.length_c   1.000
_cell.angle_alpha   90.00
_cell.angle_beta   90.00
_cell.angle_gamma   90.00
#
_symmetry.space_group_name_H-M   'P 1'
#
loop_
_entity.id
_entity.type
_entity.pdbx_description
1 polymer ?
#
loop_
_entity_poly.entity_id
_entity_poly.type
_entity_poly.pdbx_seq_one_letter_code
_entity_poly.pdbx_strand_id
1 'polypeptide(L)'
;MKVYVINSSVDKDRAKFSTCLANRLKEKGKTLLISTKRSESNIEDFYGKDGMITYDLADYFTDLASFDDVCVKEDDKLNFIIAPIISNKHDITKENIEKLTKEGDYKYVVFDKLDLDLIQDKKSVFIVEENKIPASIKEDDFFLNGVGADFDVRLHKEKIESIGKNFLGEVKLGDGFDKIIDNLLNDNYVVVPNLSFFEKLKMKFSKWQTLYL
;
A
#
# COMPACT_ATOMS: atom_id res chain seq x y z
N MET A 1 -6.43 18.76 1.33
CA MET A 1 -6.55 17.33 1.04
C MET A 1 -5.19 16.68 1.21
N LYS A 2 -5.12 15.48 1.82
CA LYS A 2 -3.89 14.66 1.87
C LYS A 2 -4.06 13.44 0.99
N VAL A 3 -3.07 13.14 0.16
CA VAL A 3 -3.11 12.00 -0.76
C VAL A 3 -2.09 10.94 -0.34
N TYR A 4 -2.53 9.69 -0.37
CA TYR A 4 -1.70 8.51 -0.16
C TYR A 4 -1.71 7.65 -1.42
N VAL A 5 -0.55 7.13 -1.82
CA VAL A 5 -0.42 6.20 -2.94
C VAL A 5 0.22 4.91 -2.43
N ILE A 6 -0.46 3.80 -2.63
CA ILE A 6 -0.03 2.48 -2.16
C ILE A 6 0.34 1.63 -3.36
N ASN A 7 1.61 1.27 -3.44
CA ASN A 7 2.15 0.37 -4.47
C ASN A 7 2.74 -0.88 -3.82
N SER A 8 2.96 -1.92 -4.61
CA SER A 8 3.53 -3.18 -4.13
C SER A 8 4.32 -3.89 -5.22
N SER A 9 5.26 -4.72 -4.80
CA SER A 9 5.96 -5.66 -5.68
C SER A 9 5.07 -6.82 -6.11
N VAL A 10 4.14 -7.22 -5.22
CA VAL A 10 3.15 -8.26 -5.45
C VAL A 10 1.80 -7.75 -4.95
N ASP A 11 0.78 -7.85 -5.79
CA ASP A 11 -0.52 -7.21 -5.55
C ASP A 11 -1.39 -7.96 -4.50
N LYS A 12 -0.87 -8.97 -3.80
CA LYS A 12 -1.62 -9.85 -2.89
C LYS A 12 -2.32 -9.10 -1.74
N ASP A 13 -1.59 -8.28 -1.01
CA ASP A 13 -2.11 -7.62 0.20
C ASP A 13 -2.29 -6.09 0.02
N ARG A 14 -2.06 -5.58 -1.18
CA ARG A 14 -2.12 -4.14 -1.45
C ARG A 14 -3.52 -3.57 -1.21
N ALA A 15 -4.55 -4.18 -1.78
CA ALA A 15 -5.93 -3.74 -1.59
C ALA A 15 -6.35 -3.83 -0.11
N LYS A 16 -5.93 -4.89 0.61
CA LYS A 16 -6.18 -5.05 2.04
C LYS A 16 -5.53 -3.92 2.85
N PHE A 17 -4.27 -3.60 2.59
CA PHE A 17 -3.59 -2.49 3.27
C PHE A 17 -4.25 -1.15 2.97
N SER A 18 -4.58 -0.88 1.69
CA SER A 18 -5.26 0.34 1.25
C SER A 18 -6.61 0.53 1.94
N THR A 19 -7.38 -0.56 2.07
CA THR A 19 -8.66 -0.59 2.78
C THR A 19 -8.49 -0.33 4.28
N CYS A 20 -7.50 -0.96 4.94
CA CYS A 20 -7.20 -0.71 6.34
C CYS A 20 -6.80 0.75 6.59
N LEU A 21 -5.95 1.32 5.71
CA LEU A 21 -5.54 2.72 5.79
C LEU A 21 -6.74 3.67 5.62
N ALA A 22 -7.60 3.43 4.61
CA ALA A 22 -8.80 4.24 4.39
C ALA A 22 -9.76 4.20 5.58
N ASN A 23 -9.96 3.03 6.18
CA ASN A 23 -10.77 2.87 7.39
C ASN A 23 -10.17 3.62 8.60
N ARG A 24 -8.85 3.66 8.74
CA ARG A 24 -8.20 4.46 9.80
C ARG A 24 -8.30 5.96 9.54
N LEU A 25 -8.22 6.39 8.27
CA LEU A 25 -8.32 7.80 7.88
C LEU A 25 -9.73 8.36 8.02
N LYS A 26 -10.78 7.56 7.76
CA LYS A 26 -12.17 8.02 7.92
C LYS A 26 -12.51 8.47 9.34
N GLU A 27 -11.82 7.94 10.35
CA GLU A 27 -11.97 8.41 11.73
C GLU A 27 -11.48 9.86 11.94
N LYS A 28 -10.62 10.33 11.03
CA LYS A 28 -10.03 11.68 11.06
C LYS A 28 -10.67 12.64 10.06
N GLY A 29 -11.50 12.16 9.13
CA GLY A 29 -12.21 12.97 8.15
C GLY A 29 -12.67 12.20 6.92
N LYS A 30 -13.50 12.83 6.10
CA LYS A 30 -14.07 12.22 4.90
C LYS A 30 -12.95 11.70 3.97
N THR A 31 -13.04 10.44 3.60
CA THR A 31 -12.00 9.69 2.89
C THR A 31 -12.56 9.09 1.60
N LEU A 32 -11.80 9.16 0.52
CA LEU A 32 -12.05 8.48 -0.74
C LEU A 32 -10.95 7.45 -0.99
N LEU A 33 -11.32 6.19 -1.18
CA LEU A 33 -10.43 5.11 -1.58
C LEU A 33 -10.65 4.81 -3.06
N ILE A 34 -9.58 4.83 -3.86
CA ILE A 34 -9.66 4.64 -5.31
C ILE A 34 -8.72 3.52 -5.71
N SER A 35 -9.24 2.46 -6.31
CA SER A 35 -8.40 1.45 -6.96
C SER A 35 -8.25 1.78 -8.45
N THR A 36 -7.00 1.75 -8.95
CA THR A 36 -6.74 2.03 -10.37
C THR A 36 -6.40 0.77 -11.15
N LYS A 37 -6.11 -0.33 -10.47
CA LYS A 37 -5.74 -1.60 -11.09
C LYS A 37 -6.26 -2.78 -10.28
N ARG A 38 -6.96 -3.68 -10.94
CA ARG A 38 -7.41 -4.94 -10.34
C ARG A 38 -6.24 -5.85 -9.97
N SER A 39 -6.46 -6.66 -8.94
CA SER A 39 -5.53 -7.65 -8.42
C SER A 39 -6.28 -8.94 -8.03
N GLU A 40 -5.60 -9.89 -7.38
CA GLU A 40 -6.24 -11.11 -6.85
C GLU A 40 -7.34 -10.80 -5.83
N SER A 41 -7.15 -9.75 -5.02
CA SER A 41 -8.14 -9.22 -4.09
C SER A 41 -8.35 -7.74 -4.37
N ASN A 42 -9.59 -7.31 -4.53
CA ASN A 42 -9.95 -5.94 -4.87
C ASN A 42 -10.57 -5.23 -3.67
N ILE A 43 -10.62 -3.91 -3.69
CA ILE A 43 -11.12 -3.14 -2.54
C ILE A 43 -12.59 -3.45 -2.22
N GLU A 44 -13.43 -3.69 -3.24
CA GLU A 44 -14.84 -4.04 -3.08
C GLU A 44 -15.07 -5.36 -2.34
N ASP A 45 -14.12 -6.32 -2.43
CA ASP A 45 -14.19 -7.61 -1.73
C ASP A 45 -14.22 -7.40 -0.20
N PHE A 46 -13.44 -6.42 0.29
CA PHE A 46 -13.35 -6.10 1.72
C PHE A 46 -14.58 -5.38 2.28
N TYR A 47 -15.43 -4.83 1.41
CA TYR A 47 -16.69 -4.19 1.76
C TYR A 47 -17.91 -5.07 1.43
N GLY A 48 -17.69 -6.31 0.96
CA GLY A 48 -18.77 -7.24 0.61
C GLY A 48 -19.64 -6.75 -0.55
N LYS A 49 -19.07 -5.97 -1.47
CA LYS A 49 -19.79 -5.38 -2.62
C LYS A 49 -19.32 -5.92 -3.96
N ASP A 50 -18.57 -7.02 -3.96
CA ASP A 50 -18.18 -7.69 -5.20
C ASP A 50 -19.39 -8.09 -6.04
N GLY A 51 -19.31 -7.85 -7.36
CA GLY A 51 -20.39 -8.12 -8.31
C GLY A 51 -21.62 -7.22 -8.20
N MET A 52 -21.63 -6.24 -7.30
CA MET A 52 -22.78 -5.34 -7.07
C MET A 52 -22.60 -3.96 -7.72
N ILE A 53 -21.40 -3.66 -8.25
CA ILE A 53 -21.03 -2.34 -8.76
C ILE A 53 -21.10 -2.35 -10.29
N THR A 54 -21.86 -1.41 -10.87
CA THR A 54 -22.10 -1.34 -12.32
C THR A 54 -21.06 -0.55 -13.06
N TYR A 55 -20.59 0.56 -12.49
CA TYR A 55 -19.65 1.49 -13.12
C TYR A 55 -18.31 1.50 -12.41
N ASP A 56 -17.24 1.66 -13.17
CA ASP A 56 -15.88 1.66 -12.68
C ASP A 56 -15.15 3.00 -12.96
N LEU A 57 -13.91 3.11 -12.53
CA LEU A 57 -13.10 4.31 -12.71
C LEU A 57 -12.93 4.71 -14.18
N ALA A 58 -12.86 3.74 -15.11
CA ALA A 58 -12.71 4.05 -16.53
C ALA A 58 -14.02 4.61 -17.14
N ASP A 59 -15.18 4.22 -16.61
CA ASP A 59 -16.47 4.79 -17.04
C ASP A 59 -16.55 6.28 -16.69
N TYR A 60 -16.03 6.68 -15.53
CA TYR A 60 -15.92 8.09 -15.15
C TYR A 60 -14.96 8.87 -16.07
N PHE A 61 -13.78 8.31 -16.38
CA PHE A 61 -12.79 8.98 -17.21
C PHE A 61 -13.19 9.09 -18.69
N THR A 62 -14.09 8.23 -19.14
CA THR A 62 -14.63 8.25 -20.51
C THR A 62 -15.98 8.95 -20.61
N ASP A 63 -16.42 9.63 -19.53
CA ASP A 63 -17.70 10.34 -19.42
C ASP A 63 -18.94 9.46 -19.69
N LEU A 64 -18.81 8.13 -19.48
CA LEU A 64 -19.93 7.18 -19.53
C LEU A 64 -20.75 7.18 -18.24
N ALA A 65 -20.15 7.57 -17.13
CA ALA A 65 -20.80 7.67 -15.84
C ALA A 65 -20.33 8.94 -15.10
N SER A 66 -21.20 9.52 -14.29
CA SER A 66 -20.83 10.65 -13.44
C SER A 66 -19.98 10.19 -12.25
N PHE A 67 -19.38 11.15 -11.52
CA PHE A 67 -18.67 10.84 -10.28
C PHE A 67 -19.57 10.14 -9.27
N ASP A 68 -20.80 10.59 -9.13
CA ASP A 68 -21.77 10.01 -8.19
C ASP A 68 -22.16 8.57 -8.59
N ASP A 69 -22.18 8.22 -9.87
CA ASP A 69 -22.50 6.87 -10.34
C ASP A 69 -21.37 5.87 -10.06
N VAL A 70 -20.10 6.29 -10.10
CA VAL A 70 -18.94 5.42 -9.85
C VAL A 70 -18.53 5.41 -8.38
N CYS A 71 -18.96 6.39 -7.60
CA CYS A 71 -18.57 6.60 -6.21
C CYS A 71 -19.47 5.80 -5.27
N VAL A 72 -18.98 4.64 -4.84
CA VAL A 72 -19.71 3.76 -3.93
C VAL A 72 -19.61 4.27 -2.51
N LYS A 73 -20.75 4.55 -1.88
CA LYS A 73 -20.82 4.93 -0.48
C LYS A 73 -20.70 3.69 0.41
N GLU A 74 -19.68 3.65 1.26
CA GLU A 74 -19.56 2.64 2.31
C GLU A 74 -20.24 3.11 3.59
N ASP A 75 -19.93 4.34 4.01
CA ASP A 75 -20.61 5.02 5.13
C ASP A 75 -20.57 6.56 4.92
N ASP A 76 -20.92 7.32 5.94
CA ASP A 76 -20.98 8.79 5.83
C ASP A 76 -19.60 9.45 5.70
N LYS A 77 -18.52 8.72 6.00
CA LYS A 77 -17.13 9.22 5.98
C LYS A 77 -16.22 8.52 4.99
N LEU A 78 -16.65 7.41 4.41
CA LEU A 78 -15.86 6.61 3.48
C LEU A 78 -16.64 6.28 2.23
N ASN A 79 -16.08 6.69 1.12
CA ASN A 79 -16.52 6.26 -0.21
C ASN A 79 -15.37 5.57 -0.93
N PHE A 80 -15.68 4.76 -1.93
CA PHE A 80 -14.66 4.17 -2.77
C PHE A 80 -15.06 4.07 -4.25
N ILE A 81 -14.05 3.97 -5.13
CA ILE A 81 -14.21 3.78 -6.57
C ILE A 81 -13.38 2.56 -6.97
N ILE A 82 -14.00 1.61 -7.67
CA ILE A 82 -13.33 0.39 -8.10
C ILE A 82 -12.45 0.60 -9.32
N ALA A 83 -11.44 -0.25 -9.45
CA ALA A 83 -10.60 -0.31 -10.63
C ALA A 83 -11.40 -0.73 -11.88
N PRO A 84 -10.94 -0.34 -13.07
CA PRO A 84 -11.56 -0.77 -14.33
C PRO A 84 -11.75 -2.28 -14.39
N ILE A 85 -12.98 -2.73 -14.63
CA ILE A 85 -13.33 -4.15 -14.74
C ILE A 85 -12.64 -4.78 -15.96
N ILE A 86 -12.57 -4.02 -17.05
CA ILE A 86 -11.87 -4.43 -18.27
C ILE A 86 -10.46 -3.82 -18.23
N SER A 87 -9.44 -4.68 -18.22
CA SER A 87 -8.04 -4.23 -18.25
C SER A 87 -7.76 -3.39 -19.51
N ASN A 88 -7.01 -2.30 -19.32
CA ASN A 88 -6.62 -1.38 -20.40
C ASN A 88 -7.80 -0.71 -21.11
N LYS A 89 -8.95 -0.59 -20.46
CA LYS A 89 -10.12 0.13 -20.98
C LYS A 89 -9.83 1.63 -21.20
N HIS A 90 -8.97 2.19 -20.34
CA HIS A 90 -8.56 3.59 -20.42
C HIS A 90 -7.16 3.76 -19.80
N ASP A 91 -6.30 4.53 -20.45
CA ASP A 91 -5.01 4.92 -19.92
C ASP A 91 -5.20 6.12 -18.98
N ILE A 92 -4.86 5.94 -17.70
CA ILE A 92 -5.01 6.98 -16.68
C ILE A 92 -3.96 8.07 -16.94
N THR A 93 -4.41 9.29 -17.13
CA THR A 93 -3.56 10.46 -17.35
C THR A 93 -3.50 11.35 -16.11
N LYS A 94 -2.58 12.31 -16.13
CA LYS A 94 -2.47 13.32 -15.07
C LYS A 94 -3.74 14.16 -14.96
N GLU A 95 -4.32 14.54 -16.09
CA GLU A 95 -5.57 15.31 -16.17
C GLU A 95 -6.74 14.54 -15.55
N ASN A 96 -6.79 13.21 -15.76
CA ASN A 96 -7.78 12.35 -15.11
C ASN A 96 -7.66 12.41 -13.59
N ILE A 97 -6.44 12.31 -13.05
CA ILE A 97 -6.20 12.36 -11.61
C ILE A 97 -6.49 13.76 -11.05
N GLU A 98 -6.12 14.82 -11.76
CA GLU A 98 -6.45 16.19 -11.37
C GLU A 98 -7.96 16.45 -11.37
N LYS A 99 -8.71 15.91 -12.35
CA LYS A 99 -10.18 15.96 -12.38
C LYS A 99 -10.75 15.25 -11.16
N LEU A 100 -10.34 14.01 -10.94
CA LEU A 100 -10.84 13.15 -9.87
C LEU A 100 -10.57 13.73 -8.46
N THR A 101 -9.39 14.30 -8.24
CA THR A 101 -9.02 14.87 -6.93
C THR A 101 -9.74 16.20 -6.60
N LYS A 102 -10.43 16.79 -7.57
CA LYS A 102 -11.29 17.97 -7.36
C LYS A 102 -12.74 17.60 -7.04
N GLU A 103 -13.10 16.33 -7.24
CA GLU A 103 -14.44 15.84 -6.92
C GLU A 103 -14.65 15.70 -5.42
N GLY A 104 -15.82 16.13 -4.97
CA GLY A 104 -16.24 16.03 -3.57
C GLY A 104 -15.39 16.83 -2.59
N ASP A 105 -15.76 16.78 -1.33
CA ASP A 105 -15.06 17.42 -0.21
C ASP A 105 -14.38 16.36 0.66
N TYR A 106 -13.31 15.76 0.11
CA TYR A 106 -12.53 14.74 0.82
C TYR A 106 -11.31 15.34 1.49
N LYS A 107 -11.14 15.01 2.77
CA LYS A 107 -9.94 15.35 3.53
C LYS A 107 -8.76 14.45 3.17
N TYR A 108 -9.06 13.18 2.86
CA TYR A 108 -8.08 12.16 2.51
C TYR A 108 -8.48 11.44 1.21
N VAL A 109 -7.49 11.17 0.37
CA VAL A 109 -7.62 10.31 -0.80
C VAL A 109 -6.54 9.23 -0.73
N VAL A 110 -6.94 7.97 -0.91
CA VAL A 110 -6.03 6.82 -0.93
C VAL A 110 -6.13 6.18 -2.31
N PHE A 111 -5.03 6.15 -3.04
CA PHE A 111 -4.91 5.40 -4.28
C PHE A 111 -4.33 4.02 -4.02
N ASP A 112 -5.12 3.00 -4.32
CA ASP A 112 -4.71 1.61 -4.40
C ASP A 112 -4.14 1.35 -5.80
N LYS A 113 -2.81 1.42 -5.92
CA LYS A 113 -2.01 1.42 -7.15
C LYS A 113 -2.17 2.71 -7.97
N LEU A 114 -1.07 3.45 -8.10
CA LEU A 114 -1.01 4.59 -9.01
C LEU A 114 0.45 4.83 -9.41
N ASP A 115 0.67 5.22 -10.66
CA ASP A 115 1.98 5.73 -11.07
C ASP A 115 2.23 7.08 -10.36
N LEU A 116 3.38 7.16 -9.70
CA LEU A 116 3.74 8.32 -8.89
C LEU A 116 3.93 9.61 -9.70
N ASP A 117 4.19 9.49 -11.00
CA ASP A 117 4.39 10.63 -11.89
C ASP A 117 3.06 11.35 -12.23
N LEU A 118 1.92 10.70 -11.96
CA LEU A 118 0.58 11.26 -12.20
C LEU A 118 0.10 12.23 -11.12
N ILE A 119 0.75 12.29 -9.95
CA ILE A 119 0.36 13.18 -8.85
C ILE A 119 1.59 13.69 -8.09
N GLN A 120 1.63 14.97 -7.75
CA GLN A 120 2.79 15.61 -7.11
C GLN A 120 2.74 15.52 -5.58
N ASP A 121 1.78 16.17 -4.95
CA ASP A 121 1.69 16.26 -3.48
C ASP A 121 1.05 15.00 -2.89
N LYS A 122 1.88 14.00 -2.60
CA LYS A 122 1.45 12.71 -2.06
C LYS A 122 2.40 12.18 -1.00
N LYS A 123 1.93 11.26 -0.19
CA LYS A 123 2.73 10.35 0.61
C LYS A 123 2.61 8.95 0.01
N SER A 124 3.73 8.35 -0.35
CA SER A 124 3.74 7.10 -1.09
C SER A 124 4.34 5.96 -0.28
N VAL A 125 3.73 4.78 -0.35
CA VAL A 125 4.13 3.59 0.40
C VAL A 125 4.33 2.41 -0.55
N PHE A 126 5.44 1.71 -0.40
CA PHE A 126 5.72 0.48 -1.13
C PHE A 126 5.66 -0.75 -0.22
N ILE A 127 4.84 -1.72 -0.59
CA ILE A 127 4.73 -3.00 0.10
C ILE A 127 5.72 -3.98 -0.50
N VAL A 128 6.67 -4.42 0.29
CA VAL A 128 7.72 -5.37 -0.11
C VAL A 128 7.40 -6.74 0.46
N GLU A 129 7.41 -7.77 -0.37
CA GLU A 129 7.35 -9.14 0.13
C GLU A 129 8.62 -9.54 0.88
N GLU A 130 8.45 -10.39 1.87
CA GLU A 130 9.42 -10.86 2.85
C GLU A 130 10.85 -11.01 2.35
N ASN A 131 11.05 -11.77 1.29
CA ASN A 131 12.38 -12.11 0.78
C ASN A 131 12.79 -11.36 -0.49
N LYS A 132 11.98 -10.39 -0.94
CA LYS A 132 12.16 -9.71 -2.22
C LYS A 132 12.48 -8.23 -2.04
N ILE A 133 13.36 -7.91 -1.07
CA ILE A 133 13.81 -6.55 -0.82
C ILE A 133 14.49 -6.03 -2.10
N PRO A 134 13.91 -5.03 -2.79
CA PRO A 134 14.47 -4.49 -4.03
C PRO A 134 15.70 -3.64 -3.75
N ALA A 135 16.53 -3.43 -4.76
CA ALA A 135 17.68 -2.55 -4.65
C ALA A 135 17.29 -1.06 -4.51
N SER A 136 16.13 -0.68 -5.04
CA SER A 136 15.59 0.67 -4.95
C SER A 136 14.07 0.66 -5.12
N ILE A 137 13.42 1.69 -4.60
CA ILE A 137 12.00 1.99 -4.80
C ILE A 137 11.84 3.47 -5.13
N LYS A 138 10.72 3.85 -5.75
CA LYS A 138 10.40 5.25 -6.04
C LYS A 138 9.65 5.92 -4.88
N GLU A 139 8.90 5.14 -4.13
CA GLU A 139 8.05 5.58 -3.01
C GLU A 139 8.88 6.18 -1.87
N ASP A 140 8.22 6.98 -1.01
CA ASP A 140 8.87 7.66 0.12
C ASP A 140 9.09 6.72 1.30
N ASP A 141 8.09 5.87 1.55
CA ASP A 141 8.03 4.94 2.68
C ASP A 141 7.88 3.50 2.19
N PHE A 142 8.32 2.53 2.98
CA PHE A 142 8.09 1.12 2.70
C PHE A 142 8.03 0.27 3.97
N PHE A 143 7.46 -0.92 3.84
CA PHE A 143 7.48 -1.93 4.88
C PHE A 143 7.61 -3.34 4.29
N LEU A 144 8.04 -4.30 5.11
CA LEU A 144 8.08 -5.71 4.74
C LEU A 144 6.77 -6.38 5.17
N ASN A 145 6.13 -7.11 4.25
CA ASN A 145 4.86 -7.77 4.48
C ASN A 145 5.00 -9.30 4.45
N GLY A 146 4.25 -10.00 5.29
CA GLY A 146 4.18 -11.44 5.31
C GLY A 146 5.46 -12.12 5.77
N VAL A 147 6.25 -11.47 6.64
CA VAL A 147 7.49 -12.07 7.15
C VAL A 147 7.19 -13.30 8.02
N GLY A 148 7.94 -14.38 7.82
CA GLY A 148 7.81 -15.61 8.59
C GLY A 148 8.23 -15.44 10.06
N ALA A 149 7.89 -16.44 10.88
CA ALA A 149 8.23 -16.44 12.30
C ALA A 149 9.75 -16.36 12.57
N ASP A 150 10.54 -16.97 11.69
CA ASP A 150 12.00 -17.05 11.81
C ASP A 150 12.72 -15.87 11.11
N PHE A 151 11.98 -14.94 10.52
CA PHE A 151 12.56 -13.79 9.85
C PHE A 151 13.14 -12.81 10.88
N ASP A 152 14.43 -12.50 10.71
CA ASP A 152 15.11 -11.47 11.51
C ASP A 152 15.51 -10.30 10.60
N VAL A 153 14.79 -9.21 10.73
CA VAL A 153 15.00 -7.97 9.97
C VAL A 153 16.44 -7.45 10.08
N ARG A 154 17.14 -7.73 11.19
CA ARG A 154 18.52 -7.29 11.42
C ARG A 154 19.53 -7.92 10.46
N LEU A 155 19.19 -9.12 9.91
CA LEU A 155 19.98 -9.79 8.89
C LEU A 155 19.91 -9.11 7.53
N HIS A 156 18.89 -8.29 7.33
CA HIS A 156 18.62 -7.56 6.09
C HIS A 156 18.89 -6.07 6.22
N LYS A 157 19.48 -5.63 7.35
CA LYS A 157 19.72 -4.23 7.66
C LYS A 157 20.40 -3.47 6.53
N GLU A 158 21.52 -3.99 5.99
CA GLU A 158 22.27 -3.33 4.93
C GLU A 158 21.42 -3.14 3.66
N LYS A 159 20.59 -4.13 3.31
CA LYS A 159 19.67 -4.03 2.17
C LYS A 159 18.58 -2.99 2.41
N ILE A 160 17.99 -2.98 3.61
CA ILE A 160 16.94 -2.03 3.99
C ILE A 160 17.50 -0.61 3.96
N GLU A 161 18.66 -0.39 4.57
CA GLU A 161 19.30 0.92 4.61
C GLU A 161 19.78 1.39 3.22
N SER A 162 20.20 0.47 2.35
CA SER A 162 20.65 0.80 0.98
C SER A 162 19.53 1.31 0.07
N ILE A 163 18.27 1.04 0.38
CA ILE A 163 17.12 1.62 -0.34
C ILE A 163 17.10 3.16 -0.19
N GLY A 164 17.58 3.69 0.94
CA GLY A 164 17.63 5.15 1.18
C GLY A 164 16.24 5.79 1.35
N LYS A 165 15.24 5.00 1.80
CA LYS A 165 13.86 5.41 2.03
C LYS A 165 13.43 5.10 3.46
N ASN A 166 12.31 5.65 3.88
CA ASN A 166 11.81 5.49 5.24
C ASN A 166 11.23 4.09 5.47
N PHE A 167 11.78 3.37 6.43
CA PHE A 167 11.32 2.05 6.78
C PHE A 167 10.24 2.12 7.88
N LEU A 168 9.04 1.66 7.60
CA LEU A 168 7.90 1.66 8.54
C LEU A 168 7.87 0.42 9.45
N GLY A 169 8.65 -0.61 9.13
CA GLY A 169 8.71 -1.85 9.91
C GLY A 169 8.30 -3.09 9.12
N GLU A 170 7.93 -4.12 9.85
CA GLU A 170 7.55 -5.43 9.30
C GLU A 170 6.19 -5.87 9.82
N VAL A 171 5.47 -6.63 8.99
CA VAL A 171 4.20 -7.31 9.31
C VAL A 171 4.44 -8.81 9.22
N LYS A 172 4.22 -9.54 10.30
CA LYS A 172 4.34 -10.99 10.30
C LYS A 172 3.16 -11.63 9.57
N LEU A 173 3.40 -12.81 9.05
CA LEU A 173 2.35 -13.59 8.39
C LEU A 173 1.16 -13.81 9.34
N GLY A 174 -0.01 -13.35 8.95
CA GLY A 174 -1.24 -13.41 9.76
C GLY A 174 -1.53 -12.20 10.63
N ASP A 175 -0.57 -11.28 10.80
CA ASP A 175 -0.80 -10.04 11.56
C ASP A 175 -1.58 -8.99 10.75
N GLY A 176 -2.14 -8.01 11.47
CA GLY A 176 -2.77 -6.83 10.89
C GLY A 176 -1.76 -5.71 10.58
N PHE A 177 -2.24 -4.66 9.92
CA PHE A 177 -1.42 -3.52 9.49
C PHE A 177 -1.42 -2.33 10.47
N ASP A 178 -2.06 -2.44 11.63
CA ASP A 178 -2.28 -1.31 12.55
C ASP A 178 -1.00 -0.57 12.91
N LYS A 179 0.07 -1.31 13.26
CA LYS A 179 1.37 -0.71 13.61
C LYS A 179 2.01 0.04 12.45
N ILE A 180 1.92 -0.50 11.24
CA ILE A 180 2.47 0.15 10.04
C ILE A 180 1.68 1.41 9.70
N ILE A 181 0.35 1.35 9.81
CA ILE A 181 -0.53 2.49 9.60
C ILE A 181 -0.26 3.58 10.64
N ASP A 182 -0.11 3.23 11.91
CA ASP A 182 0.22 4.18 12.96
C ASP A 182 1.60 4.83 12.71
N ASN A 183 2.60 4.05 12.30
CA ASN A 183 3.91 4.57 11.91
C ASN A 183 3.82 5.52 10.72
N LEU A 184 3.08 5.14 9.67
CA LEU A 184 2.86 5.96 8.48
C LEU A 184 2.18 7.30 8.82
N LEU A 185 1.14 7.27 9.64
CA LEU A 185 0.34 8.46 9.96
C LEU A 185 1.02 9.43 10.93
N ASN A 186 2.00 8.97 11.70
CA ASN A 186 2.74 9.73 12.69
C ASN A 186 4.20 10.00 12.31
N ASP A 187 4.62 9.65 11.08
CA ASP A 187 6.01 9.76 10.58
C ASP A 187 7.03 9.05 11.50
N ASN A 188 6.63 7.90 12.06
CA ASN A 188 7.48 7.07 12.90
C ASN A 188 8.24 6.05 12.05
N TYR A 189 9.54 6.24 11.92
CA TYR A 189 10.39 5.37 11.12
C TYR A 189 11.19 4.42 12.00
N VAL A 190 11.27 3.17 11.55
CA VAL A 190 11.96 2.11 12.30
C VAL A 190 13.42 2.08 11.90
N VAL A 191 14.30 2.27 12.88
CA VAL A 191 15.75 2.05 12.72
C VAL A 191 16.06 0.59 13.02
N VAL A 192 16.59 -0.13 12.03
CA VAL A 192 16.96 -1.54 12.19
C VAL A 192 18.21 -1.64 13.08
N PRO A 193 18.13 -2.30 14.25
CA PRO A 193 19.27 -2.38 15.14
C PRO A 193 20.39 -3.28 14.57
N ASN A 194 21.61 -3.10 15.05
CA ASN A 194 22.71 -3.99 14.71
C ASN A 194 22.59 -5.31 15.49
N LEU A 195 23.03 -6.40 14.86
CA LEU A 195 23.31 -7.64 15.60
C LEU A 195 24.44 -7.40 16.60
N SER A 196 24.30 -7.93 17.82
CA SER A 196 25.38 -7.92 18.81
C SER A 196 26.54 -8.78 18.35
N PHE A 197 27.72 -8.56 18.93
CA PHE A 197 28.90 -9.37 18.64
C PHE A 197 28.67 -10.88 18.86
N PHE A 198 28.02 -11.24 19.95
CA PHE A 198 27.71 -12.64 20.28
C PHE A 198 26.73 -13.28 19.29
N GLU A 199 25.71 -12.56 18.82
CA GLU A 199 24.76 -13.04 17.82
C GLU A 199 25.47 -13.28 16.47
N LYS A 200 26.33 -12.35 16.05
CA LYS A 200 27.19 -12.52 14.83
C LYS A 200 28.08 -13.74 14.94
N LEU A 201 28.67 -13.98 16.11
CA LEU A 201 29.54 -15.14 16.36
C LEU A 201 28.73 -16.44 16.29
N LYS A 202 27.57 -16.51 16.98
CA LYS A 202 26.68 -17.67 16.96
C LYS A 202 26.23 -18.05 15.53
N MET A 203 25.89 -17.05 14.73
CA MET A 203 25.53 -17.28 13.31
C MET A 203 26.68 -17.82 12.47
N LYS A 204 27.91 -17.37 12.69
CA LYS A 204 29.07 -17.95 12.01
C LYS A 204 29.24 -19.43 12.37
N PHE A 205 29.11 -19.79 13.63
CA PHE A 205 29.24 -21.17 14.07
C PHE A 205 28.09 -22.08 13.55
N SER A 206 26.84 -21.63 13.50
CA SER A 206 25.73 -22.41 12.94
C SER A 206 25.90 -22.69 11.46
N LYS A 207 26.40 -21.74 10.67
CA LYS A 207 26.73 -21.96 9.24
C LYS A 207 27.84 -22.99 9.03
N TRP A 208 28.80 -23.08 9.94
CA TRP A 208 29.86 -24.10 9.89
C TRP A 208 29.33 -25.50 10.14
N GLN A 209 28.38 -25.67 11.07
CA GLN A 209 27.78 -26.98 11.34
C GLN A 209 26.93 -27.51 10.16
N THR A 210 26.31 -26.62 9.36
CA THR A 210 25.50 -27.01 8.19
C THR A 210 26.36 -27.37 6.96
N LEU A 211 27.64 -27.01 6.94
CA LEU A 211 28.57 -27.31 5.86
C LEU A 211 29.32 -28.66 6.04
N TYR A 212 29.19 -29.28 7.21
CA TYR A 212 29.86 -30.56 7.55
C TYR A 212 28.87 -31.72 7.84
N LEU A 213 27.59 -31.52 7.54
CA LEU A 213 26.57 -32.59 7.47
C LEU A 213 26.06 -32.75 6.03
#